data_1b5640030b676c08afdfcebd40901412
#
_entry.id   1b5640030b676c08afdfcebd40901412
#
_cell.length_a   1.000
_cell.length_b   1.000
_cell.length_c   1.000
_cell.angle_alpha   90.00
_cell.angle_beta   90.00
_cell.angle_gamma   90.00
#
_symmetry.space_group_name_H-M   'P 1'
#
loop_
_entity.id
_entity.type
_entity.pdbx_description
1 polymer ?
#
loop_
_entity_poly.entity_id
_entity_poly.type
_entity_poly.pdbx_seq_one_letter_code
_entity_poly.pdbx_strand_id
1 'polypeptide(L)'
;MRPNKIKQMMKEGKPVVNGWLQIPSTVSAEAMAQQGWDSLTIDMQHGLVDYTNALPMLQTISSTEVTPLARVNWNEPGPVSYTHLTLPTKA
;
A
#
# COMPACT_ATOMS: atom_id res chain seq x y z
N MET A 1 -7.19 -11.29 -9.36
CA MET A 1 -6.97 -10.29 -8.31
C MET A 1 -6.96 -10.98 -6.96
N ARG A 2 -6.00 -10.68 -6.14
CA ARG A 2 -5.93 -11.34 -4.84
C ARG A 2 -6.97 -10.73 -3.88
N PRO A 3 -7.49 -11.52 -2.94
CA PRO A 3 -8.51 -11.05 -2.02
C PRO A 3 -7.98 -9.95 -1.09
N ASN A 4 -8.86 -9.09 -0.63
CA ASN A 4 -8.53 -8.03 0.30
C ASN A 4 -8.47 -8.62 1.72
N LYS A 5 -7.26 -9.01 2.11
CA LYS A 5 -6.99 -9.64 3.40
C LYS A 5 -7.32 -8.72 4.58
N ILE A 6 -7.06 -7.42 4.43
CA ILE A 6 -7.31 -6.45 5.51
C ILE A 6 -8.81 -6.33 5.78
N LYS A 7 -9.60 -6.27 4.73
CA LYS A 7 -11.05 -6.19 4.85
C LYS A 7 -11.59 -7.43 5.56
N GLN A 8 -11.03 -8.59 5.22
CA GLN A 8 -11.40 -9.87 5.84
C GLN A 8 -11.07 -9.86 7.32
N MET A 9 -9.87 -9.42 7.69
CA MET A 9 -9.43 -9.36 9.09
C MET A 9 -10.31 -8.43 9.91
N MET A 10 -10.65 -7.28 9.37
CA MET A 10 -11.51 -6.31 10.03
C MET A 10 -12.92 -6.87 10.26
N LYS A 11 -13.42 -7.61 9.30
CA LYS A 11 -14.71 -8.26 9.39
C LYS A 11 -14.75 -9.31 10.51
N GLU A 12 -13.62 -9.98 10.73
CA GLU A 12 -13.47 -11.00 11.75
C GLU A 12 -13.11 -10.43 13.12
N GLY A 13 -13.00 -9.12 13.22
CA GLY A 13 -12.64 -8.45 14.47
C GLY A 13 -11.18 -8.61 14.85
N LYS A 14 -10.31 -8.97 13.93
CA LYS A 14 -8.88 -9.14 14.18
C LYS A 14 -8.16 -7.80 14.08
N PRO A 15 -7.16 -7.57 14.94
CA PRO A 15 -6.35 -6.36 14.83
C PRO A 15 -5.51 -6.36 13.56
N VAL A 16 -5.36 -5.18 12.97
CA VAL A 16 -4.55 -5.00 11.75
C VAL A 16 -3.44 -4.02 12.08
N VAL A 17 -2.20 -4.41 11.77
CA VAL A 17 -1.03 -3.55 11.98
C VAL A 17 -0.57 -3.02 10.65
N ASN A 18 -0.59 -1.71 10.49
CA ASN A 18 -0.20 -1.02 9.27
C ASN A 18 1.10 -0.27 9.45
N GLY A 19 2.03 -0.44 8.50
CA GLY A 19 3.26 0.34 8.44
C GLY A 19 3.12 1.46 7.41
N TRP A 20 4.02 2.43 7.50
CA TRP A 20 3.96 3.65 6.69
C TRP A 20 5.25 3.83 5.92
N LEU A 21 5.17 4.04 4.60
CA LEU A 21 6.33 4.21 3.74
C LEU A 21 6.38 5.62 3.18
N GLN A 22 7.45 6.35 3.48
CA GLN A 22 7.66 7.72 3.01
C GLN A 22 8.93 7.84 2.16
N ILE A 23 9.71 6.79 2.06
CA ILE A 23 10.97 6.77 1.32
C ILE A 23 10.72 6.19 -0.07
N PRO A 24 11.07 6.90 -1.15
CA PRO A 24 10.80 6.42 -2.51
C PRO A 24 11.84 5.37 -2.96
N SER A 25 11.77 4.19 -2.38
CA SER A 25 12.74 3.12 -2.64
C SER A 25 12.07 1.76 -2.59
N THR A 26 12.26 0.97 -3.65
CA THR A 26 11.77 -0.40 -3.68
C THR A 26 12.51 -1.30 -2.70
N VAL A 27 13.79 -0.99 -2.44
CA VAL A 27 14.58 -1.73 -1.46
C VAL A 27 14.01 -1.52 -0.07
N SER A 28 13.69 -0.27 0.27
CA SER A 28 13.08 0.05 1.56
C SER A 28 11.70 -0.62 1.68
N ALA A 29 10.90 -0.58 0.64
CA ALA A 29 9.59 -1.22 0.62
C ALA A 29 9.69 -2.73 0.82
N GLU A 30 10.64 -3.36 0.15
CA GLU A 30 10.86 -4.80 0.28
C GLU A 30 11.29 -5.16 1.69
N ALA A 31 12.23 -4.39 2.27
CA ALA A 31 12.69 -4.63 3.63
C ALA A 31 11.53 -4.51 4.63
N MET A 32 10.71 -3.50 4.49
CA MET A 32 9.54 -3.31 5.36
C MET A 32 8.52 -4.43 5.18
N ALA A 33 8.33 -4.90 3.98
CA ALA A 33 7.36 -5.96 3.70
C ALA A 33 7.75 -7.31 4.34
N GLN A 34 8.99 -7.45 4.79
CA GLN A 34 9.49 -8.64 5.45
C GLN A 34 9.32 -8.59 6.97
N GLN A 35 8.76 -7.51 7.53
CA GLN A 35 8.75 -7.28 8.98
C GLN A 35 7.46 -7.71 9.70
N GLY A 36 6.55 -8.36 9.00
CA GLY A 36 5.35 -8.90 9.65
C GLY A 36 4.17 -7.93 9.73
N TRP A 37 4.20 -6.86 8.97
CA TRP A 37 3.06 -5.95 8.87
C TRP A 37 1.89 -6.63 8.14
N ASP A 38 0.67 -6.29 8.53
CA ASP A 38 -0.50 -6.76 7.80
C ASP A 38 -0.70 -5.94 6.53
N SER A 39 -0.39 -4.65 6.59
CA SER A 39 -0.46 -3.75 5.45
C SER A 39 0.65 -2.73 5.52
N LEU A 40 1.00 -2.15 4.36
CA LEU A 40 1.94 -1.05 4.25
C LEU A 40 1.30 0.03 3.39
N THR A 41 1.30 1.26 3.90
CA THR A 41 0.75 2.41 3.19
C THR A 41 1.88 3.23 2.58
N ILE A 42 1.82 3.45 1.28
CA ILE A 42 2.74 4.32 0.57
C ILE A 42 2.15 5.72 0.62
N ASP A 43 2.91 6.66 1.20
CA ASP A 43 2.44 8.03 1.38
C ASP A 43 2.85 8.90 0.20
N MET A 44 1.89 9.17 -0.69
CA MET A 44 2.09 10.04 -1.83
C MET A 44 1.62 11.46 -1.56
N GLN A 45 1.04 11.71 -0.39
CA GLN A 45 0.51 13.03 -0.04
C GLN A 45 1.52 13.87 0.74
N HIS A 46 2.12 13.30 1.77
CA HIS A 46 3.07 14.01 2.63
C HIS A 46 4.45 13.37 2.65
N GLY A 47 4.61 12.21 2.00
CA GLY A 47 5.90 11.56 1.87
C GLY A 47 6.67 12.09 0.67
N LEU A 48 7.84 11.51 0.44
CA LEU A 48 8.69 11.85 -0.70
C LEU A 48 8.36 11.01 -1.94
N VAL A 49 7.35 10.18 -1.88
CA VAL A 49 6.99 9.25 -2.94
C VAL A 49 6.04 9.93 -3.92
N ASP A 50 6.38 9.87 -5.20
CA ASP A 50 5.51 10.37 -6.25
C ASP A 50 4.91 9.20 -7.04
N TYR A 51 4.14 9.54 -8.07
CA TYR A 51 3.47 8.56 -8.92
C TYR A 51 4.45 7.57 -9.54
N THR A 52 5.61 8.05 -9.98
CA THR A 52 6.62 7.22 -10.67
C THR A 52 7.24 6.21 -9.71
N ASN A 53 7.50 6.61 -8.47
CA ASN A 53 8.09 5.72 -7.47
C ASN A 53 7.08 4.73 -6.91
N ALA A 54 5.82 5.15 -6.79
CA ALA A 54 4.80 4.37 -6.10
C ALA A 54 4.50 3.05 -6.79
N LEU A 55 4.45 3.03 -8.11
CA LEU A 55 4.09 1.82 -8.85
C LEU A 55 5.05 0.66 -8.58
N PRO A 56 6.37 0.82 -8.75
CA PRO A 56 7.28 -0.28 -8.43
C PRO A 56 7.26 -0.66 -6.94
N MET A 57 7.01 0.28 -6.04
CA MET A 57 6.87 -0.02 -4.62
C MET A 57 5.64 -0.88 -4.36
N LEU A 58 4.51 -0.56 -4.98
CA LEU A 58 3.29 -1.35 -4.88
C LEU A 58 3.50 -2.77 -5.42
N GLN A 59 4.20 -2.89 -6.54
CA GLN A 59 4.52 -4.18 -7.13
C GLN A 59 5.39 -5.02 -6.20
N THR A 60 6.37 -4.39 -5.56
CA THR A 60 7.26 -5.05 -4.62
C THR A 60 6.47 -5.59 -3.42
N ILE A 61 5.61 -4.76 -2.84
CA ILE A 61 4.79 -5.18 -1.69
C ILE A 61 3.81 -6.29 -2.09
N SER A 62 3.24 -6.18 -3.29
CA SER A 62 2.26 -7.15 -3.78
C SER A 62 2.84 -8.55 -3.98
N SER A 63 4.16 -8.67 -4.08
CA SER A 63 4.82 -9.98 -4.18
C SER A 63 4.94 -10.67 -2.83
N THR A 64 4.53 -10.02 -1.75
CA THR A 64 4.57 -10.56 -0.39
C THR A 64 3.14 -10.80 0.12
N GLU A 65 3.02 -11.27 1.37
CA GLU A 65 1.73 -11.45 2.02
C GLU A 65 1.14 -10.12 2.54
N VAL A 66 1.91 -9.05 2.50
CA VAL A 66 1.48 -7.75 3.00
C VAL A 66 0.55 -7.10 1.98
N THR A 67 -0.52 -6.48 2.46
CA THR A 67 -1.46 -5.78 1.62
C THR A 67 -0.97 -4.36 1.36
N PRO A 68 -0.78 -3.97 0.09
CA PRO A 68 -0.33 -2.61 -0.24
C PRO A 68 -1.49 -1.62 -0.22
N LEU A 69 -1.24 -0.44 0.33
CA LEU A 69 -2.16 0.68 0.36
C LEU A 69 -1.42 1.93 -0.13
N ALA A 70 -2.17 2.91 -0.58
CA ALA A 70 -1.58 4.18 -1.00
C ALA A 70 -2.45 5.33 -0.52
N ARG A 71 -1.81 6.39 0.00
CA ARG A 71 -2.48 7.64 0.31
C ARG A 71 -2.12 8.64 -0.78
N VAL A 72 -3.13 9.10 -1.51
CA VAL A 72 -2.93 9.95 -2.68
C VAL A 72 -3.15 11.42 -2.34
N ASN A 73 -2.60 12.30 -3.20
CA ASN A 73 -2.70 13.74 -2.98
C ASN A 73 -4.13 14.24 -2.99
N TRP A 74 -4.87 13.80 -3.99
CA TRP A 74 -6.28 14.08 -4.13
C TRP A 74 -6.85 13.10 -5.15
N ASN A 75 -8.09 13.29 -5.50
CA ASN A 75 -8.80 12.36 -6.37
C ASN A 75 -8.41 12.52 -7.83
N GLU A 76 -7.14 12.32 -8.15
CA GLU A 76 -6.63 12.35 -9.51
C GLU A 76 -6.72 10.96 -10.15
N PRO A 77 -6.96 10.90 -11.48
CA PRO A 77 -7.12 9.60 -12.16
C PRO A 77 -5.91 8.68 -12.02
N GLY A 78 -4.69 9.22 -12.10
CA GLY A 78 -3.48 8.42 -12.01
C GLY A 78 -3.33 7.68 -10.69
N PRO A 79 -3.21 8.40 -9.56
CA PRO A 79 -3.08 7.76 -8.23
C PRO A 79 -4.30 6.92 -7.86
N VAL A 80 -5.49 7.37 -8.20
CA VAL A 80 -6.71 6.62 -7.90
C VAL A 80 -6.75 5.30 -8.66
N SER A 81 -6.23 5.26 -9.89
CA SER A 81 -6.12 4.03 -10.66
C SER A 81 -5.25 3.00 -9.95
N TYR A 82 -4.14 3.43 -9.35
CA TYR A 82 -3.30 2.52 -8.56
C TYR A 82 -4.08 1.92 -7.40
N THR A 83 -4.83 2.76 -6.70
CA THR A 83 -5.64 2.31 -5.57
C THR A 83 -6.67 1.28 -6.01
N HIS A 84 -7.33 1.51 -7.13
CA HIS A 84 -8.32 0.60 -7.66
C HIS A 84 -7.72 -0.73 -8.13
N LEU A 85 -6.50 -0.71 -8.64
CA LEU A 85 -5.82 -1.91 -9.10
C LEU A 85 -5.29 -2.76 -7.96
N THR A 86 -4.82 -2.13 -6.90
CA THR A 86 -4.19 -2.83 -5.78
C THR A 86 -5.17 -3.13 -4.65
N LEU A 87 -6.07 -2.20 -4.35
CA LEU A 87 -6.98 -2.34 -3.23
C LEU A 87 -8.20 -1.44 -3.46
N PRO A 88 -9.41 -1.98 -3.46
CA PRO A 88 -10.61 -1.17 -3.66
C PRO A 88 -10.95 -0.38 -2.40
N THR A 89 -10.08 0.53 -2.02
CA THR A 89 -10.28 1.36 -0.86
C THR A 89 -10.81 2.71 -1.25
N LYS A 90 -11.44 3.35 -0.33
CA LYS A 90 -11.74 4.75 -0.49
C LYS A 90 -10.54 5.56 -0.13
N ALA A 91 -10.29 6.52 -0.95
CA ALA A 91 -9.26 7.49 -0.65
C ALA A 91 -9.73 8.37 0.51
#